data_ad6d0100e55033ebce2d83f908cec2b5
#
_entry.id   ad6d0100e55033ebce2d83f908cec2b5
#
_cell.length_a   1.000
_cell.length_b   1.000
_cell.length_c   1.000
_cell.angle_alpha   90.00
_cell.angle_beta   90.00
_cell.angle_gamma   90.00
#
_symmetry.space_group_name_H-M   'P 1'
#
loop_
_entity.id
_entity.type
_entity.pdbx_description
1 polymer ?
#
loop_
_entity_poly.entity_id
_entity_poly.type
_entity_poly.pdbx_seq_one_letter_code
_entity_poly.pdbx_strand_id
1 'polypeptide(L)'
;YKTMLESNRLFGFNVFTFSKLPYYKQADGTKVAFGTGDAEADAQCSLFYSDQEVMRADGDIEVFAKYKDPGERGDVIGFQKRFTALPIRNKYQAVIYNKA
;
A
#
# COMPACT_ATOMS: atom_id res chain seq x y z
N TYR A 1 -13.71 -16.09 0.96
CA TYR A 1 -13.13 -14.73 0.83
C TYR A 1 -13.95 -13.85 -0.11
N LYS A 2 -14.21 -14.30 -1.32
CA LYS A 2 -15.00 -13.55 -2.30
C LYS A 2 -16.43 -13.29 -1.83
N THR A 3 -17.05 -14.28 -1.20
CA THR A 3 -18.39 -14.15 -0.62
C THR A 3 -18.44 -13.15 0.52
N MET A 4 -17.39 -13.10 1.33
CA MET A 4 -17.26 -12.10 2.40
C MET A 4 -17.14 -10.69 1.85
N LEU A 5 -16.42 -10.49 0.76
CA LEU A 5 -16.30 -9.20 0.12
C LEU A 5 -17.65 -8.71 -0.46
N GLU A 6 -18.41 -9.59 -1.05
CA GLU A 6 -19.72 -9.28 -1.63
C GLU A 6 -20.75 -8.91 -0.58
N SER A 7 -20.67 -9.49 0.62
CA SER A 7 -21.63 -9.28 1.70
C SER A 7 -21.24 -8.18 2.69
N ASN A 8 -20.00 -7.72 2.68
CA ASN A 8 -19.49 -6.75 3.65
C ASN A 8 -19.70 -5.30 3.21
N ARG A 9 -20.97 -4.91 3.16
CA ARG A 9 -21.33 -3.52 2.95
C ARG A 9 -21.94 -2.95 4.22
N LEU A 10 -21.32 -1.92 4.78
CA LEU A 10 -21.75 -1.30 6.03
C LEU A 10 -21.87 0.21 5.84
N PHE A 11 -23.05 0.77 6.10
CA PHE A 11 -23.34 2.21 5.98
C PHE A 11 -22.91 2.83 4.64
N GLY A 12 -23.08 2.10 3.54
CA GLY A 12 -22.68 2.56 2.22
C GLY A 12 -21.19 2.35 1.89
N PHE A 13 -20.41 1.79 2.80
CA PHE A 13 -19.00 1.43 2.56
C PHE A 13 -18.87 -0.04 2.22
N ASN A 14 -18.00 -0.33 1.27
CA ASN A 14 -17.53 -1.68 1.03
C ASN A 14 -16.35 -1.95 1.97
N VAL A 15 -16.47 -2.96 2.82
CA VAL A 15 -15.47 -3.28 3.84
C VAL A 15 -14.57 -4.41 3.36
N PHE A 16 -13.27 -4.19 3.39
CA PHE A 16 -12.26 -5.19 3.05
C PHE A 16 -11.31 -5.40 4.23
N THR A 17 -10.92 -6.65 4.44
CA THR A 17 -9.91 -6.98 5.45
C THR A 17 -8.56 -7.15 4.77
N PHE A 18 -7.54 -6.53 5.34
CA PHE A 18 -6.19 -6.60 4.79
C PHE A 18 -5.16 -6.63 5.92
N SER A 19 -4.18 -7.52 5.81
CA SER A 19 -3.19 -7.75 6.87
C SER A 19 -2.04 -6.74 6.88
N LYS A 20 -1.84 -6.01 5.79
CA LYS A 20 -0.70 -5.09 5.62
C LYS A 20 -1.14 -3.63 5.64
N LEU A 21 -1.96 -3.27 6.60
CA LEU A 21 -2.37 -1.89 6.80
C LEU A 21 -1.24 -1.07 7.45
N PRO A 22 -1.18 0.25 7.21
CA PRO A 22 -0.16 1.08 7.80
C PRO A 22 -0.30 1.20 9.32
N TYR A 23 0.82 1.52 9.97
CA TYR A 23 0.89 1.78 11.40
C TYR A 23 1.01 3.27 11.68
N TYR A 24 0.39 3.69 12.77
CA TYR A 24 0.48 5.05 13.28
C TYR A 24 0.93 5.00 14.73
N LYS A 25 1.77 5.95 15.12
CA LYS A 25 2.21 6.07 16.52
C LYS A 25 1.03 6.44 17.40
N GLN A 26 0.82 5.69 18.46
CA GLN A 26 -0.28 5.95 19.40
C GLN A 26 -0.12 7.28 20.14
N ALA A 27 1.11 7.71 20.37
CA ALA A 27 1.40 8.91 21.14
C ALA A 27 1.02 10.21 20.39
N ASP A 28 1.46 10.35 19.13
CA ASP A 28 1.33 11.60 18.37
C ASP A 28 0.52 11.48 17.07
N GLY A 29 0.18 10.26 16.66
CA GLY A 29 -0.57 10.03 15.43
C GLY A 29 0.25 10.16 14.14
N THR A 30 1.57 10.14 14.22
CA THR A 30 2.44 10.20 13.07
C THR A 30 2.49 8.85 12.35
N LYS A 31 2.41 8.87 11.02
CA LYS A 31 2.52 7.65 10.23
C LYS A 31 3.93 7.07 10.32
N VAL A 32 3.99 5.77 10.55
CA VAL A 32 5.25 5.00 10.59
C VAL A 32 5.58 4.49 9.19
N ALA A 33 6.85 4.42 8.85
CA ALA A 33 7.28 3.85 7.58
C ALA A 33 6.88 2.37 7.48
N PHE A 34 6.54 1.93 6.28
CA PHE A 34 6.11 0.56 6.03
C PHE A 34 7.18 -0.45 6.47
N GLY A 35 6.75 -1.45 7.21
CA GLY A 35 7.62 -2.52 7.69
C GLY A 35 8.43 -2.20 8.95
N THR A 36 8.28 -1.00 9.53
CA THR A 36 9.02 -0.58 10.74
C THR A 36 8.14 -0.43 11.98
N GLY A 37 6.88 -0.82 11.89
CA GLY A 37 5.94 -0.68 13.01
C GLY A 37 6.32 -1.54 14.23
N ASP A 38 6.19 -0.96 15.40
CA ASP A 38 6.36 -1.63 16.68
C ASP A 38 4.96 -2.01 17.22
N ALA A 39 4.75 -3.27 17.49
CA ALA A 39 3.46 -3.77 17.93
C ALA A 39 3.01 -3.21 19.29
N GLU A 40 3.92 -2.75 20.13
CA GLU A 40 3.61 -2.17 21.44
C GLU A 40 3.35 -0.67 21.40
N ALA A 41 4.11 0.05 20.59
CA ALA A 41 4.06 1.52 20.52
C ALA A 41 3.20 2.05 19.37
N ASP A 42 2.98 1.25 18.34
CA ASP A 42 2.29 1.64 17.11
C ASP A 42 0.98 0.87 16.96
N ALA A 43 -0.03 1.53 16.44
CA ALA A 43 -1.33 0.92 16.17
C ALA A 43 -1.58 0.76 14.68
N GLN A 44 -2.02 -0.41 14.29
CA GLN A 44 -2.51 -0.65 12.93
C GLN A 44 -3.82 0.10 12.73
N CYS A 45 -3.98 0.73 11.58
CA CYS A 45 -5.12 1.58 11.32
C CYS A 45 -6.14 0.95 10.38
N SER A 46 -7.34 1.53 10.36
CA SER A 46 -8.33 1.30 9.31
C SER A 46 -8.38 2.53 8.40
N LEU A 47 -8.41 2.30 7.11
CA LEU A 47 -8.44 3.36 6.10
C LEU A 47 -9.84 3.50 5.52
N PHE A 48 -10.28 4.74 5.37
CA PHE A 48 -11.51 5.12 4.67
C PHE A 48 -11.15 6.02 3.50
N TYR A 49 -11.61 5.68 2.32
CA TYR A 49 -11.38 6.52 1.15
C TYR A 49 -12.45 6.33 0.10
N SER A 50 -12.60 7.32 -0.78
CA SER A 50 -13.40 7.21 -1.99
C SER A 50 -12.50 6.81 -3.16
N ASP A 51 -12.93 5.82 -3.94
CA ASP A 51 -12.19 5.36 -5.11
C ASP A 51 -12.04 6.43 -6.20
N GLN A 52 -12.93 7.42 -6.21
CA GLN A 52 -12.86 8.55 -7.13
C GLN A 52 -11.81 9.59 -6.76
N GLU A 53 -11.30 9.54 -5.54
CA GLU A 53 -10.33 10.52 -5.02
C GLU A 53 -8.90 9.97 -4.98
N VAL A 54 -8.68 8.74 -5.42
CA VAL A 54 -7.37 8.12 -5.51
C VAL A 54 -7.03 7.78 -6.95
N MET A 55 -5.76 7.87 -7.28
CA MET A 55 -5.28 7.50 -8.60
C MET A 55 -4.12 6.53 -8.51
N ARG A 56 -4.01 5.69 -9.50
CA ARG A 56 -2.88 4.79 -9.68
C ARG A 56 -2.39 4.91 -11.12
N ALA A 57 -1.10 5.04 -11.29
CA ALA A 57 -0.45 5.02 -12.59
C ALA A 57 0.57 3.91 -12.61
N ASP A 58 0.43 2.99 -13.57
CA ASP A 58 1.35 1.90 -13.81
C ASP A 58 2.02 2.07 -15.16
N GLY A 59 3.35 1.99 -15.18
CA GLY A 59 4.11 1.91 -16.41
C GLY A 59 4.29 0.47 -16.87
N ASP A 60 4.78 0.31 -18.09
CA ASP A 60 5.11 -1.00 -18.63
C ASP A 60 6.33 -1.60 -17.93
N ILE A 61 6.42 -2.92 -17.97
CA ILE A 61 7.61 -3.62 -17.48
C ILE A 61 8.67 -3.56 -18.56
N GLU A 62 9.82 -2.98 -18.23
CA GLU A 62 10.98 -2.97 -19.09
C GLU A 62 11.93 -4.10 -18.70
N VAL A 63 12.39 -4.85 -19.68
CA VAL A 63 13.32 -5.96 -19.49
C VAL A 63 14.65 -5.59 -20.11
N PHE A 64 15.71 -5.68 -19.32
CA PHE A 64 17.08 -5.45 -19.75
C PHE A 64 17.85 -6.76 -19.69
N ALA A 65 18.53 -7.12 -20.77
CA ALA A 65 19.33 -8.32 -20.82
C ALA A 65 20.75 -8.00 -21.27
N LYS A 66 21.71 -8.57 -20.58
CA LYS A 66 23.14 -8.46 -20.91
C LYS A 66 23.73 -9.86 -20.95
N TYR A 67 24.13 -10.27 -22.13
CA TYR A 67 24.63 -11.62 -22.37
C TYR A 67 26.15 -11.66 -22.29
N LYS A 68 26.70 -12.73 -21.71
CA LYS A 68 28.14 -13.00 -21.61
C LYS A 68 28.92 -11.82 -21.02
N ASP A 69 28.44 -11.26 -19.92
CA ASP A 69 29.13 -10.17 -19.24
C ASP A 69 30.44 -10.68 -18.61
N PRO A 70 31.60 -10.13 -19.01
CA PRO A 70 32.87 -10.54 -18.41
C PRO A 70 32.99 -10.21 -16.93
N GLY A 71 32.32 -9.16 -16.45
CA GLY A 71 32.31 -8.78 -15.03
C GLY A 71 31.52 -9.75 -14.15
N GLU A 72 30.35 -10.15 -14.60
CA GLU A 72 29.46 -11.07 -13.89
C GLU A 72 29.70 -12.54 -14.27
N ARG A 73 30.48 -12.82 -15.30
CA ARG A 73 30.76 -14.17 -15.83
C ARG A 73 29.50 -14.96 -16.16
N GLY A 74 28.52 -14.31 -16.75
CA GLY A 74 27.25 -14.92 -17.09
C GLY A 74 26.30 -13.94 -17.73
N ASP A 75 25.05 -14.34 -17.86
CA ASP A 75 23.98 -13.49 -18.37
C ASP A 75 23.33 -12.74 -17.22
N VAL A 76 23.06 -11.44 -17.42
CA VAL A 76 22.38 -10.59 -16.47
C VAL A 76 21.04 -10.17 -17.06
N ILE A 77 19.96 -10.38 -16.32
CA ILE A 77 18.60 -9.98 -16.68
C ILE A 77 18.08 -9.03 -15.63
N GLY A 78 17.68 -7.83 -16.04
CA GLY A 78 17.08 -6.82 -15.18
C GLY A 78 15.66 -6.51 -15.56
N PHE A 79 14.82 -6.24 -14.57
CA PHE A 79 13.45 -5.81 -14.75
C PHE A 79 13.24 -4.46 -14.12
N GLN A 80 12.52 -3.59 -14.80
CA GLN A 80 12.15 -2.28 -14.27
C GLN A 80 10.68 -2.02 -14.49
N LYS A 81 10.01 -1.54 -13.46
CA LYS A 81 8.63 -1.06 -13.53
C LYS A 81 8.50 0.23 -12.74
N ARG A 82 7.81 1.19 -13.30
CA ARG A 82 7.46 2.44 -12.60
C ARG A 82 5.98 2.42 -12.28
N PHE A 83 5.64 2.76 -11.05
CA PHE A 83 4.26 2.88 -10.63
C PHE A 83 4.14 3.98 -9.58
N THR A 84 2.96 4.54 -9.45
CA THR A 84 2.62 5.47 -8.39
C THR A 84 1.16 5.33 -8.01
N ALA A 85 0.86 5.58 -6.74
CA ALA A 85 -0.49 5.65 -6.24
C ALA A 85 -0.59 6.85 -5.30
N LEU A 86 -1.46 7.78 -5.61
CA LEU A 86 -1.58 9.04 -4.90
C LEU A 86 -3.05 9.43 -4.74
N PRO A 87 -3.42 10.15 -3.66
CA PRO A 87 -4.72 10.82 -3.63
C PRO A 87 -4.74 11.98 -4.62
N ILE A 88 -5.85 12.13 -5.34
CA ILE A 88 -6.04 13.26 -6.27
C ILE A 88 -6.26 14.54 -5.48
N ARG A 89 -7.10 14.45 -4.43
CA ARG A 89 -7.40 15.55 -3.52
C ARG A 89 -7.33 15.04 -2.09
N ASN A 90 -7.05 15.93 -1.16
CA ASN A 90 -7.05 15.58 0.26
C ASN A 90 -8.46 15.69 0.86
N LYS A 91 -9.42 14.99 0.24
CA LYS A 91 -10.82 14.94 0.65
C LYS A 91 -11.33 13.52 0.65
N TYR A 92 -12.39 13.26 1.43
CA TYR A 92 -13.08 11.96 1.48
C TYR A 92 -12.14 10.80 1.80
N GLN A 93 -11.20 11.06 2.71
CA GLN A 93 -10.28 10.07 3.24
C GLN A 93 -10.10 10.29 4.73
N ALA A 94 -10.02 9.20 5.47
CA ALA A 94 -9.85 9.23 6.91
C ALA A 94 -9.11 7.98 7.38
N VAL A 95 -8.53 8.09 8.55
CA VAL A 95 -7.82 6.99 9.22
C VAL A 95 -8.33 6.87 10.63
N ILE A 96 -8.64 5.64 11.04
CA ILE A 96 -8.98 5.32 12.43
C ILE A 96 -7.89 4.41 12.99
N TYR A 97 -7.31 4.81 14.12
CA TYR A 97 -6.34 4.02 14.83
C TYR A 97 -6.58 4.12 16.34
N ASN A 98 -6.10 3.14 17.08
CA ASN A 98 -6.20 3.14 18.53
C ASN A 98 -5.14 4.08 19.12
N LYS A 99 -5.61 5.06 19.88
CA LYS A 99 -4.72 6.02 20.57
C LYS A 99 -4.58 5.61 22.04
N ALA A 100 -3.35 5.52 22.46
CA ALA A 100 -3.07 5.25 23.86
C ALA A 100 -3.40 6.44 24.75
#